data_0d5ac83a95c025fd4aefd829d9d5973c
#
_entry.id   0d5ac83a95c025fd4aefd829d9d5973c
#
_cell.length_a   1.000
_cell.length_b   1.000
_cell.length_c   1.000
_cell.angle_alpha   90.00
_cell.angle_beta   90.00
_cell.angle_gamma   90.00
#
_symmetry.space_group_name_H-M   'P 1'
#
loop_
_entity.id
_entity.type
_entity.pdbx_description
1 polymer ?
#
loop_
_entity_poly.entity_id
_entity_poly.type
_entity_poly.pdbx_seq_one_letter_code
_entity_poly.pdbx_strand_id
1 'polypeptide(L)'
;MHMTSNVTGILGIDLPIIQGPFGGGISTPELVSAVSNRGGMGSFGAHIVAPDKMAELTNNLRSLTDGAFALNLWVSDHDPGGEVIGAEEFERVSGIFAPYYHELGVDLPTMPDRYHERFEDQVEALIEAKPPVFSFVFGVPSKAVIAKCKQQNIITIGTATNVAEGEALDAAGVDLIVATGFEAGGHRVSFLKRAEDSLIGTLALVPLIADRVSVPVIAAGGISDARGVMAALHLGAGAAQLGSAFLACSESGTNDQHRQLLLSGEIHDTVLTRTYTGRLARGVRNKLIDEMEARIAELPPFPVQAFFVSKIKAACIAQNRTEFTSIYAGQASANLKHGSVSSLMDALSSGLDARGFKLAA
;
A
#
# COMPACT_ATOMS: atom_id res chain seq x y z
N MET A 1 -11.51 -23.17 -19.23
CA MET A 1 -11.56 -23.12 -17.77
C MET A 1 -10.11 -22.98 -17.31
N HIS A 2 -9.62 -21.73 -17.19
CA HIS A 2 -8.28 -21.49 -16.69
C HIS A 2 -8.21 -22.05 -15.27
N MET A 3 -7.18 -22.85 -14.98
CA MET A 3 -6.90 -23.29 -13.63
C MET A 3 -6.81 -22.04 -12.75
N THR A 4 -7.64 -21.94 -11.73
CA THR A 4 -7.53 -20.92 -10.69
C THR A 4 -6.09 -20.91 -10.24
N SER A 5 -5.41 -19.81 -10.46
CA SER A 5 -4.00 -19.64 -10.11
C SER A 5 -3.85 -19.93 -8.61
N ASN A 6 -2.95 -20.82 -8.25
CA ASN A 6 -2.78 -21.36 -6.88
C ASN A 6 -2.12 -20.33 -5.93
N VAL A 7 -2.63 -19.10 -5.86
CA VAL A 7 -2.12 -18.07 -4.93
C VAL A 7 -2.22 -18.53 -3.49
N THR A 8 -3.38 -19.12 -3.12
CA THR A 8 -3.60 -19.61 -1.75
C THR A 8 -2.61 -20.71 -1.38
N GLY A 9 -2.36 -21.68 -2.27
CA GLY A 9 -1.37 -22.74 -2.04
C GLY A 9 0.07 -22.22 -1.98
N ILE A 10 0.45 -21.25 -2.82
CA ILE A 10 1.79 -20.64 -2.78
C ILE A 10 2.00 -19.90 -1.46
N LEU A 11 1.00 -19.13 -1.01
CA LEU A 11 1.09 -18.31 0.20
C LEU A 11 0.79 -19.11 1.48
N GLY A 12 0.23 -20.32 1.39
CA GLY A 12 -0.20 -21.10 2.56
C GLY A 12 -1.35 -20.43 3.33
N ILE A 13 -2.32 -19.84 2.61
CA ILE A 13 -3.49 -19.17 3.18
C ILE A 13 -4.78 -19.90 2.81
N ASP A 14 -5.78 -19.84 3.70
CA ASP A 14 -7.07 -20.51 3.50
C ASP A 14 -8.02 -19.69 2.62
N LEU A 15 -8.02 -18.38 2.79
CA LEU A 15 -8.89 -17.45 2.06
C LEU A 15 -8.08 -16.66 1.02
N PRO A 16 -8.62 -16.42 -0.19
CA PRO A 16 -7.94 -15.66 -1.23
C PRO A 16 -8.01 -14.13 -0.93
N ILE A 17 -7.63 -13.76 0.31
CA ILE A 17 -7.75 -12.41 0.85
C ILE A 17 -6.40 -11.96 1.40
N ILE A 18 -5.96 -10.81 0.91
CA ILE A 18 -4.71 -10.18 1.34
C ILE A 18 -5.03 -8.78 1.84
N GLN A 19 -4.52 -8.42 3.01
CA GLN A 19 -4.54 -7.04 3.48
C GLN A 19 -3.41 -6.28 2.79
N GLY A 20 -3.75 -5.16 2.15
CA GLY A 20 -2.78 -4.30 1.48
C GLY A 20 -1.79 -3.67 2.45
N PRO A 21 -0.50 -3.52 2.08
CA PRO A 21 0.49 -2.88 2.93
C PRO A 21 0.21 -1.38 3.06
N PHE A 22 0.24 -0.86 4.29
CA PHE A 22 0.06 0.56 4.58
C PHE A 22 1.33 1.14 5.17
N GLY A 23 1.81 2.24 4.62
CA GLY A 23 2.92 2.99 5.17
C GLY A 23 2.53 3.95 6.30
N GLY A 24 3.53 4.67 6.83
CA GLY A 24 3.29 5.77 7.78
C GLY A 24 2.73 5.35 9.14
N GLY A 25 3.03 4.12 9.59
CA GLY A 25 2.58 3.61 10.89
C GLY A 25 1.14 3.08 10.89
N ILE A 26 0.52 2.95 9.73
CA ILE A 26 -0.87 2.48 9.61
C ILE A 26 -0.95 0.94 9.61
N SER A 27 0.01 0.23 9.01
CA SER A 27 0.17 -1.20 9.28
C SER A 27 0.71 -1.38 10.68
N THR A 28 -0.01 -2.11 11.52
CA THR A 28 0.40 -2.50 12.87
C THR A 28 0.65 -4.01 12.91
N PRO A 29 1.47 -4.53 13.83
CA PRO A 29 1.60 -5.96 14.03
C PRO A 29 0.26 -6.64 14.37
N GLU A 30 -0.63 -5.94 15.09
CA GLU A 30 -1.98 -6.39 15.44
C GLU A 30 -2.85 -6.56 14.21
N LEU A 31 -2.85 -5.61 13.28
CA LEU A 31 -3.60 -5.71 12.03
C LEU A 31 -3.11 -6.90 11.20
N VAL A 32 -1.80 -6.99 10.99
CA VAL A 32 -1.18 -8.03 10.16
C VAL A 32 -1.47 -9.41 10.72
N SER A 33 -1.24 -9.63 12.02
CA SER A 33 -1.46 -10.92 12.67
C SER A 33 -2.95 -11.28 12.74
N ALA A 34 -3.84 -10.31 12.98
CA ALA A 34 -5.28 -10.56 13.01
C ALA A 34 -5.80 -11.10 11.67
N VAL A 35 -5.31 -10.58 10.54
CA VAL A 35 -5.67 -11.07 9.19
C VAL A 35 -5.09 -12.45 8.95
N SER A 36 -3.81 -12.66 9.26
CA SER A 36 -3.12 -13.95 9.06
C SER A 36 -3.74 -15.07 9.91
N ASN A 37 -4.09 -14.79 11.15
CA ASN A 37 -4.75 -15.75 12.06
C ASN A 37 -6.19 -16.10 11.65
N ARG A 38 -6.75 -15.40 10.63
CA ARG A 38 -8.08 -15.68 10.07
C ARG A 38 -8.02 -16.25 8.65
N GLY A 39 -6.89 -16.86 8.30
CA GLY A 39 -6.72 -17.57 7.03
C GLY A 39 -6.46 -16.68 5.81
N GLY A 40 -6.28 -15.37 5.98
CA GLY A 40 -5.78 -14.46 4.95
C GLY A 40 -4.27 -14.24 5.06
N MET A 41 -3.75 -13.24 4.35
CA MET A 41 -2.38 -12.76 4.52
C MET A 41 -2.35 -11.29 4.93
N GLY A 42 -1.81 -10.99 6.10
CA GLY A 42 -1.49 -9.64 6.52
C GLY A 42 -0.24 -9.10 5.83
N SER A 43 -0.17 -7.78 5.60
CA SER A 43 0.97 -7.16 4.94
C SER A 43 1.39 -5.87 5.64
N PHE A 44 2.65 -5.78 6.05
CA PHE A 44 3.20 -4.63 6.77
C PHE A 44 3.97 -3.71 5.82
N GLY A 45 3.61 -2.41 5.77
CA GLY A 45 4.34 -1.40 5.01
C GLY A 45 5.61 -0.97 5.74
N ALA A 46 6.73 -1.62 5.41
CA ALA A 46 8.01 -1.48 6.13
C ALA A 46 8.97 -0.44 5.55
N HIS A 47 8.61 0.29 4.49
CA HIS A 47 9.49 1.25 3.80
C HIS A 47 10.00 2.42 4.68
N ILE A 48 9.40 2.64 5.86
CA ILE A 48 9.86 3.64 6.84
C ILE A 48 10.58 3.00 8.05
N VAL A 49 10.73 1.68 8.05
CA VAL A 49 11.39 0.94 9.14
C VAL A 49 12.90 0.99 8.91
N ALA A 50 13.63 1.44 9.92
CA ALA A 50 15.09 1.44 9.85
C ALA A 50 15.65 0.02 9.70
N PRO A 51 16.73 -0.19 8.92
CA PRO A 51 17.26 -1.53 8.63
C PRO A 51 17.55 -2.35 9.91
N ASP A 52 18.10 -1.73 10.95
CA ASP A 52 18.39 -2.38 12.23
C ASP A 52 17.15 -2.86 13.00
N LYS A 53 15.95 -2.36 12.64
CA LYS A 53 14.66 -2.75 13.24
C LYS A 53 13.91 -3.83 12.47
N MET A 54 14.41 -4.23 11.30
CA MET A 54 13.70 -5.19 10.43
C MET A 54 13.59 -6.59 11.07
N ALA A 55 14.64 -7.04 11.74
CA ALA A 55 14.64 -8.31 12.46
C ALA A 55 13.69 -8.29 13.67
N GLU A 56 13.67 -7.19 14.44
CA GLU A 56 12.76 -7.00 15.58
C GLU A 56 11.29 -7.06 15.13
N LEU A 57 10.94 -6.33 14.05
CA LEU A 57 9.61 -6.35 13.45
C LEU A 57 9.20 -7.75 13.00
N THR A 58 10.09 -8.45 12.28
CA THR A 58 9.82 -9.80 11.78
C THR A 58 9.58 -10.79 12.92
N ASN A 59 10.39 -10.72 13.97
CA ASN A 59 10.24 -11.59 15.15
C ASN A 59 8.97 -11.26 15.95
N ASN A 60 8.61 -9.98 16.06
CA ASN A 60 7.35 -9.59 16.68
C ASN A 60 6.15 -10.17 15.92
N LEU A 61 6.11 -10.05 14.59
CA LEU A 61 5.05 -10.65 13.78
C LEU A 61 4.98 -12.17 13.95
N ARG A 62 6.12 -12.87 13.95
CA ARG A 62 6.17 -14.33 14.20
C ARG A 62 5.68 -14.72 15.59
N SER A 63 5.80 -13.86 16.59
CA SER A 63 5.27 -14.13 17.93
C SER A 63 3.75 -14.00 18.02
N LEU A 64 3.13 -13.32 17.05
CA LEU A 64 1.69 -13.02 17.03
C LEU A 64 0.91 -13.92 16.06
N THR A 65 1.58 -14.57 15.10
CA THR A 65 0.94 -15.43 14.10
C THR A 65 1.89 -16.49 13.57
N ASP A 66 1.35 -17.70 13.35
CA ASP A 66 1.99 -18.76 12.57
C ASP A 66 1.60 -18.71 11.09
N GLY A 67 0.64 -17.83 10.72
CA GLY A 67 0.17 -17.64 9.35
C GLY A 67 1.14 -16.82 8.50
N ALA A 68 0.94 -16.85 7.18
CA ALA A 68 1.73 -16.06 6.25
C ALA A 68 1.53 -14.56 6.47
N PHE A 69 2.63 -13.80 6.41
CA PHE A 69 2.61 -12.34 6.40
C PHE A 69 3.68 -11.79 5.45
N ALA A 70 3.45 -10.58 4.93
CA ALA A 70 4.38 -9.91 4.05
C ALA A 70 5.00 -8.68 4.71
N LEU A 71 6.29 -8.42 4.43
CA LEU A 71 6.92 -7.12 4.59
C LEU A 71 7.01 -6.43 3.23
N ASN A 72 6.57 -5.17 3.16
CA ASN A 72 6.55 -4.40 1.92
C ASN A 72 7.59 -3.29 1.94
N LEU A 73 8.42 -3.22 0.89
CA LEU A 73 9.37 -2.14 0.67
C LEU A 73 9.07 -1.38 -0.63
N TRP A 74 9.63 -0.17 -0.74
CA TRP A 74 9.57 0.67 -1.93
C TRP A 74 10.92 0.64 -2.66
N VAL A 75 10.91 0.14 -3.90
CA VAL A 75 12.07 0.20 -4.80
C VAL A 75 12.11 1.61 -5.38
N SER A 76 12.84 2.52 -4.79
CA SER A 76 12.72 3.97 -5.03
C SER A 76 13.71 4.53 -6.05
N ASP A 77 14.19 3.74 -7.00
CA ASP A 77 15.25 4.11 -7.95
C ASP A 77 14.84 5.21 -8.96
N HIS A 78 13.58 5.62 -8.96
CA HIS A 78 12.98 6.44 -10.02
C HIS A 78 12.46 7.80 -9.55
N ASP A 79 12.70 8.19 -8.30
CA ASP A 79 12.27 9.50 -7.81
C ASP A 79 13.38 10.54 -8.00
N PRO A 80 13.32 11.36 -9.04
CA PRO A 80 14.35 12.37 -9.29
C PRO A 80 14.36 13.41 -8.15
N GLY A 81 15.52 13.67 -7.60
CA GLY A 81 15.76 14.73 -6.62
C GLY A 81 15.34 14.44 -5.19
N GLY A 82 15.10 13.16 -4.85
CA GLY A 82 14.55 12.81 -3.55
C GLY A 82 15.54 12.66 -2.40
N GLU A 83 16.82 12.46 -2.64
CA GLU A 83 17.74 12.10 -1.55
C GLU A 83 18.31 13.29 -0.79
N VAL A 84 18.66 14.37 -1.50
CA VAL A 84 19.24 15.57 -0.88
C VAL A 84 18.79 16.81 -1.63
N ILE A 85 18.25 17.79 -0.91
CA ILE A 85 18.05 19.15 -1.43
C ILE A 85 19.00 20.09 -0.72
N GLY A 86 19.51 21.13 -1.42
CA GLY A 86 20.35 22.15 -0.83
C GLY A 86 19.60 23.05 0.15
N ALA A 87 20.34 23.79 0.99
CA ALA A 87 19.75 24.68 2.00
C ALA A 87 18.82 25.76 1.40
N GLU A 88 19.17 26.33 0.25
CA GLU A 88 18.34 27.30 -0.47
C GLU A 88 16.99 26.72 -0.91
N GLU A 89 17.02 25.50 -1.47
CA GLU A 89 15.79 24.80 -1.89
C GLU A 89 14.97 24.39 -0.68
N PHE A 90 15.61 23.97 0.43
CA PHE A 90 14.90 23.66 1.68
C PHE A 90 14.19 24.90 2.24
N GLU A 91 14.85 26.06 2.21
CA GLU A 91 14.26 27.34 2.64
C GLU A 91 13.07 27.73 1.75
N ARG A 92 13.22 27.62 0.42
CA ARG A 92 12.14 27.86 -0.53
C ARG A 92 10.92 26.98 -0.25
N VAL A 93 11.14 25.68 -0.09
CA VAL A 93 10.06 24.72 0.21
C VAL A 93 9.46 25.01 1.59
N SER A 94 10.27 25.30 2.61
CA SER A 94 9.77 25.71 3.93
C SER A 94 8.82 26.89 3.84
N GLY A 95 9.12 27.87 2.98
CA GLY A 95 8.24 29.01 2.71
C GLY A 95 6.87 28.61 2.13
N ILE A 96 6.80 27.55 1.32
CA ILE A 96 5.52 27.02 0.79
C ILE A 96 4.65 26.47 1.93
N PHE A 97 5.25 25.77 2.87
CA PHE A 97 4.56 25.10 3.97
C PHE A 97 4.35 25.98 5.21
N ALA A 98 5.10 27.09 5.36
CA ALA A 98 5.05 27.97 6.53
C ALA A 98 3.62 28.39 6.94
N PRO A 99 2.67 28.74 6.03
CA PRO A 99 1.32 29.08 6.42
C PRO A 99 0.59 27.98 7.19
N TYR A 100 0.78 26.70 6.82
CA TYR A 100 0.15 25.55 7.47
C TYR A 100 0.72 25.29 8.86
N TYR A 101 2.05 25.40 9.00
CA TYR A 101 2.72 25.29 10.31
C TYR A 101 2.27 26.40 11.26
N HIS A 102 2.18 27.63 10.75
CA HIS A 102 1.70 28.76 11.53
C HIS A 102 0.23 28.59 11.95
N GLU A 103 -0.66 28.14 11.02
CA GLU A 103 -2.09 27.91 11.34
C GLU A 103 -2.27 26.82 12.39
N LEU A 104 -1.37 25.82 12.40
CA LEU A 104 -1.39 24.72 13.37
C LEU A 104 -0.63 25.06 14.67
N GLY A 105 0.06 26.19 14.75
CA GLY A 105 0.81 26.60 15.92
C GLY A 105 2.02 25.71 16.21
N VAL A 106 2.67 25.17 15.18
CA VAL A 106 3.85 24.32 15.30
C VAL A 106 5.03 24.90 14.53
N ASP A 107 6.24 24.61 15.00
CA ASP A 107 7.47 25.11 14.39
C ASP A 107 7.75 24.44 13.04
N LEU A 108 8.34 25.19 12.11
CA LEU A 108 8.89 24.64 10.88
C LEU A 108 9.97 23.59 11.20
N PRO A 109 10.03 22.49 10.46
CA PRO A 109 11.05 21.48 10.67
C PRO A 109 12.43 21.99 10.26
N THR A 110 13.47 21.50 10.88
CA THR A 110 14.85 21.65 10.40
C THR A 110 15.13 20.67 9.28
N MET A 111 16.09 21.02 8.43
CA MET A 111 16.53 20.13 7.34
C MET A 111 17.10 18.83 7.94
N PRO A 112 16.60 17.66 7.55
CA PRO A 112 17.11 16.40 8.03
C PRO A 112 18.39 16.00 7.27
N ASP A 113 19.18 15.10 7.85
CA ASP A 113 20.34 14.51 7.15
C ASP A 113 19.90 13.66 5.95
N ARG A 114 18.74 13.02 6.06
CA ARG A 114 18.07 12.27 4.98
C ARG A 114 16.55 12.26 5.17
N TYR A 115 15.83 12.09 4.07
CA TYR A 115 14.35 12.13 4.06
C TYR A 115 13.68 10.75 4.16
N HIS A 116 14.40 9.67 3.82
CA HIS A 116 13.88 8.29 3.85
C HIS A 116 15.01 7.27 4.05
N GLU A 117 14.65 6.04 4.37
CA GLU A 117 15.58 4.91 4.41
C GLU A 117 15.97 4.47 2.99
N ARG A 118 17.19 3.96 2.82
CA ARG A 118 17.66 3.43 1.53
C ARG A 118 17.12 2.03 1.30
N PHE A 119 16.60 1.79 0.12
CA PHE A 119 16.06 0.48 -0.26
C PHE A 119 17.09 -0.65 -0.13
N GLU A 120 18.33 -0.41 -0.56
CA GLU A 120 19.40 -1.40 -0.52
C GLU A 120 19.68 -1.89 0.90
N ASP A 121 19.75 -0.96 1.86
CA ASP A 121 20.00 -1.27 3.26
C ASP A 121 18.80 -2.00 3.88
N GLN A 122 17.58 -1.56 3.54
CA GLN A 122 16.35 -2.18 4.01
C GLN A 122 16.15 -3.60 3.46
N VAL A 123 16.40 -3.83 2.16
CA VAL A 123 16.17 -5.14 1.54
C VAL A 123 17.21 -6.17 2.01
N GLU A 124 18.44 -5.74 2.28
CA GLU A 124 19.46 -6.61 2.86
C GLU A 124 19.04 -7.08 4.26
N ALA A 125 18.64 -6.15 5.14
CA ALA A 125 18.14 -6.45 6.47
C ALA A 125 16.86 -7.30 6.45
N LEU A 126 15.95 -7.08 5.47
CA LEU A 126 14.76 -7.90 5.28
C LEU A 126 15.11 -9.35 4.92
N ILE A 127 16.04 -9.54 3.98
CA ILE A 127 16.48 -10.89 3.59
C ILE A 127 17.14 -11.62 4.77
N GLU A 128 17.91 -10.93 5.60
CA GLU A 128 18.48 -11.49 6.83
C GLU A 128 17.42 -11.86 7.86
N ALA A 129 16.36 -11.04 7.99
CA ALA A 129 15.22 -11.30 8.88
C ALA A 129 14.32 -12.46 8.39
N LYS A 130 14.39 -12.82 7.10
CA LYS A 130 13.67 -13.94 6.47
C LYS A 130 12.15 -13.92 6.69
N PRO A 131 11.41 -12.86 6.39
CA PRO A 131 9.95 -12.92 6.46
C PRO A 131 9.42 -13.99 5.49
N PRO A 132 8.22 -14.56 5.70
CA PRO A 132 7.64 -15.50 4.77
C PRO A 132 7.47 -14.93 3.36
N VAL A 133 7.09 -13.65 3.27
CA VAL A 133 6.82 -12.96 2.00
C VAL A 133 7.48 -11.59 1.99
N PHE A 134 8.14 -11.27 0.89
CA PHE A 134 8.62 -9.94 0.54
C PHE A 134 7.75 -9.37 -0.58
N SER A 135 6.98 -8.33 -0.32
CA SER A 135 6.27 -7.59 -1.36
C SER A 135 6.94 -6.23 -1.64
N PHE A 136 6.81 -5.73 -2.86
CA PHE A 136 7.42 -4.47 -3.22
C PHE A 136 6.62 -3.70 -4.28
N VAL A 137 6.86 -2.39 -4.30
CA VAL A 137 6.22 -1.42 -5.18
C VAL A 137 7.25 -0.44 -5.74
N PHE A 138 6.91 0.32 -6.79
CA PHE A 138 7.72 1.38 -7.42
C PHE A 138 8.98 0.89 -8.12
N GLY A 139 9.04 -0.33 -8.57
CA GLY A 139 10.19 -0.85 -9.29
C GLY A 139 10.31 -2.36 -9.21
N VAL A 140 11.41 -2.86 -9.73
CA VAL A 140 11.79 -4.27 -9.69
C VAL A 140 13.14 -4.38 -8.98
N PRO A 141 13.24 -5.10 -7.86
CA PRO A 141 14.55 -5.37 -7.24
C PRO A 141 15.51 -6.03 -8.21
N SER A 142 16.80 -5.89 -7.98
CA SER A 142 17.80 -6.52 -8.83
C SER A 142 17.63 -8.06 -8.88
N LYS A 143 18.06 -8.68 -9.97
CA LYS A 143 18.02 -10.15 -10.10
C LYS A 143 18.77 -10.86 -8.97
N ALA A 144 19.80 -10.22 -8.40
CA ALA A 144 20.52 -10.75 -7.25
C ALA A 144 19.66 -10.78 -5.99
N VAL A 145 18.86 -9.75 -5.74
CA VAL A 145 17.90 -9.69 -4.62
C VAL A 145 16.83 -10.78 -4.78
N ILE A 146 16.20 -10.90 -5.95
CA ILE A 146 15.19 -11.96 -6.22
C ILE A 146 15.80 -13.35 -6.02
N ALA A 147 17.03 -13.59 -6.53
CA ALA A 147 17.71 -14.86 -6.34
C ALA A 147 18.02 -15.17 -4.87
N LYS A 148 18.43 -14.17 -4.07
CA LYS A 148 18.65 -14.32 -2.63
C LYS A 148 17.34 -14.67 -1.91
N CYS A 149 16.23 -14.00 -2.25
CA CYS A 149 14.91 -14.34 -1.70
C CYS A 149 14.54 -15.81 -1.94
N LYS A 150 14.69 -16.28 -3.18
CA LYS A 150 14.45 -17.70 -3.52
C LYS A 150 15.32 -18.66 -2.73
N GLN A 151 16.62 -18.37 -2.58
CA GLN A 151 17.54 -19.19 -1.78
C GLN A 151 17.15 -19.27 -0.30
N GLN A 152 16.48 -18.23 0.23
CA GLN A 152 16.03 -18.17 1.61
C GLN A 152 14.56 -18.62 1.79
N ASN A 153 13.92 -19.13 0.72
CA ASN A 153 12.48 -19.48 0.69
C ASN A 153 11.56 -18.30 1.05
N ILE A 154 11.93 -17.09 0.66
CA ILE A 154 11.10 -15.90 0.78
C ILE A 154 10.30 -15.75 -0.51
N ILE A 155 8.98 -15.81 -0.44
CA ILE A 155 8.09 -15.60 -1.58
C ILE A 155 8.12 -14.12 -1.97
N THR A 156 8.22 -13.84 -3.27
CA THR A 156 8.32 -12.47 -3.78
C THR A 156 7.04 -12.04 -4.49
N ILE A 157 6.51 -10.84 -4.16
CA ILE A 157 5.32 -10.25 -4.77
C ILE A 157 5.64 -8.86 -5.31
N GLY A 158 5.62 -8.69 -6.63
CA GLY A 158 5.75 -7.38 -7.26
C GLY A 158 4.38 -6.76 -7.59
N THR A 159 4.31 -5.43 -7.68
CA THR A 159 3.06 -4.73 -7.99
C THR A 159 3.14 -4.00 -9.32
N ALA A 160 2.14 -4.23 -10.19
CA ALA A 160 2.01 -3.65 -11.52
C ALA A 160 0.74 -2.80 -11.65
N THR A 161 0.84 -1.70 -12.40
CA THR A 161 -0.26 -0.79 -12.74
C THR A 161 -0.64 -0.84 -14.21
N ASN A 162 0.15 -1.52 -15.02
CA ASN A 162 -0.07 -1.74 -16.45
C ASN A 162 0.60 -3.05 -16.90
N VAL A 163 0.31 -3.48 -18.12
CA VAL A 163 0.79 -4.77 -18.67
C VAL A 163 2.31 -4.84 -18.76
N ALA A 164 2.97 -3.76 -19.23
CA ALA A 164 4.42 -3.76 -19.38
C ALA A 164 5.14 -3.94 -18.03
N GLU A 165 4.60 -3.39 -16.95
CA GLU A 165 5.11 -3.61 -15.59
C GLU A 165 4.88 -5.06 -15.14
N GLY A 166 3.73 -5.66 -15.46
CA GLY A 166 3.47 -7.08 -15.20
C GLY A 166 4.49 -7.99 -15.91
N GLU A 167 4.73 -7.76 -17.21
CA GLU A 167 5.72 -8.50 -18.00
C GLU A 167 7.15 -8.32 -17.46
N ALA A 168 7.50 -7.11 -17.01
CA ALA A 168 8.81 -6.83 -16.41
C ALA A 168 9.02 -7.60 -15.08
N LEU A 169 7.98 -7.69 -14.25
CA LEU A 169 8.00 -8.43 -12.99
C LEU A 169 8.11 -9.95 -13.26
N ASP A 170 7.34 -10.48 -14.20
CA ASP A 170 7.42 -11.89 -14.61
C ASP A 170 8.81 -12.26 -15.14
N ALA A 171 9.39 -11.41 -16.02
CA ALA A 171 10.73 -11.57 -16.54
C ALA A 171 11.83 -11.46 -15.46
N ALA A 172 11.57 -10.74 -14.36
CA ALA A 172 12.46 -10.69 -13.21
C ALA A 172 12.40 -11.95 -12.36
N GLY A 173 11.36 -12.78 -12.53
CA GLY A 173 11.20 -14.06 -11.87
C GLY A 173 10.59 -13.94 -10.48
N VAL A 174 9.67 -12.99 -10.24
CA VAL A 174 8.85 -12.94 -9.02
C VAL A 174 7.91 -14.14 -8.94
N ASP A 175 7.43 -14.45 -7.76
CA ASP A 175 6.52 -15.59 -7.57
C ASP A 175 5.06 -15.22 -7.82
N LEU A 176 4.66 -13.97 -7.53
CA LEU A 176 3.30 -13.45 -7.67
C LEU A 176 3.31 -11.98 -8.12
N ILE A 177 2.24 -11.53 -8.78
CA ILE A 177 2.07 -10.14 -9.21
C ILE A 177 0.75 -9.58 -8.69
N VAL A 178 0.78 -8.43 -8.01
CA VAL A 178 -0.42 -7.64 -7.72
C VAL A 178 -0.73 -6.73 -8.91
N ALA A 179 -1.88 -6.92 -9.54
CA ALA A 179 -2.44 -6.02 -10.54
C ALA A 179 -3.32 -4.98 -9.85
N THR A 180 -2.83 -3.74 -9.71
CA THR A 180 -3.53 -2.69 -8.96
C THR A 180 -4.18 -1.66 -9.86
N GLY A 181 -5.52 -1.67 -9.91
CA GLY A 181 -6.31 -0.69 -10.66
C GLY A 181 -6.26 0.71 -10.04
N PHE A 182 -6.61 1.73 -10.85
CA PHE A 182 -6.57 3.13 -10.40
C PHE A 182 -7.63 3.48 -9.36
N GLU A 183 -8.59 2.59 -9.10
CA GLU A 183 -9.60 2.71 -8.03
C GLU A 183 -9.00 2.54 -6.62
N ALA A 184 -7.79 1.97 -6.53
CA ALA A 184 -7.11 1.75 -5.25
C ALA A 184 -6.85 3.07 -4.51
N GLY A 185 -7.07 3.08 -3.20
CA GLY A 185 -6.62 4.15 -2.31
C GLY A 185 -5.10 4.12 -2.11
N GLY A 186 -4.52 5.26 -1.74
CA GLY A 186 -3.08 5.38 -1.59
C GLY A 186 -2.35 5.59 -2.91
N HIS A 187 -1.06 5.33 -2.92
CA HIS A 187 -0.17 5.66 -4.03
C HIS A 187 -0.44 4.85 -5.30
N ARG A 188 -0.31 5.52 -6.45
CA ARG A 188 -0.17 4.87 -7.75
C ARG A 188 1.30 4.47 -7.92
N VAL A 189 1.54 3.18 -7.89
CA VAL A 189 2.90 2.60 -7.75
C VAL A 189 3.57 2.26 -9.09
N SER A 190 3.23 3.02 -10.14
CA SER A 190 3.80 2.87 -11.49
C SER A 190 5.31 3.11 -11.48
N PHE A 191 6.04 2.37 -12.32
CA PHE A 191 7.50 2.47 -12.38
C PHE A 191 8.10 2.50 -13.80
N LEU A 192 7.39 2.03 -14.82
CA LEU A 192 7.84 2.12 -16.23
C LEU A 192 7.26 3.33 -16.96
N LYS A 193 6.17 3.89 -16.45
CA LYS A 193 5.51 5.08 -16.98
C LYS A 193 5.18 6.04 -15.85
N ARG A 194 4.87 7.29 -16.20
CA ARG A 194 4.30 8.22 -15.23
C ARG A 194 3.02 7.63 -14.67
N ALA A 195 2.75 7.89 -13.40
CA ALA A 195 1.57 7.35 -12.74
C ALA A 195 0.26 7.81 -13.42
N GLU A 196 0.24 9.03 -13.95
CA GLU A 196 -0.89 9.59 -14.71
C GLU A 196 -1.16 8.86 -16.03
N ASP A 197 -0.14 8.23 -16.63
CA ASP A 197 -0.23 7.49 -17.87
C ASP A 197 -0.52 5.97 -17.65
N SER A 198 -0.74 5.57 -16.40
CA SER A 198 -0.99 4.20 -15.96
C SER A 198 -2.32 4.07 -15.19
N LEU A 199 -3.36 4.78 -15.61
CA LEU A 199 -4.67 4.80 -14.96
C LEU A 199 -5.63 3.80 -15.61
N ILE A 200 -5.36 2.49 -15.42
CA ILE A 200 -6.23 1.40 -15.90
C ILE A 200 -7.07 0.90 -14.72
N GLY A 201 -8.37 0.70 -14.94
CA GLY A 201 -9.30 0.16 -13.95
C GLY A 201 -9.08 -1.33 -13.71
N THR A 202 -9.37 -1.80 -12.49
CA THR A 202 -9.16 -3.18 -12.05
C THR A 202 -9.84 -4.20 -12.96
N LEU A 203 -11.07 -3.91 -13.40
CA LEU A 203 -11.84 -4.78 -14.30
C LEU A 203 -11.14 -5.06 -15.64
N ALA A 204 -10.43 -4.08 -16.18
CA ALA A 204 -9.65 -4.22 -17.40
C ALA A 204 -8.23 -4.73 -17.14
N LEU A 205 -7.59 -4.23 -16.08
CA LEU A 205 -6.16 -4.50 -15.81
C LEU A 205 -5.89 -5.96 -15.46
N VAL A 206 -6.74 -6.56 -14.61
CA VAL A 206 -6.52 -7.93 -14.11
C VAL A 206 -6.44 -8.95 -15.23
N PRO A 207 -7.43 -9.07 -16.16
CA PRO A 207 -7.33 -10.03 -17.24
C PRO A 207 -6.20 -9.69 -18.23
N LEU A 208 -5.93 -8.40 -18.48
CA LEU A 208 -4.83 -7.99 -19.36
C LEU A 208 -3.45 -8.46 -18.85
N ILE A 209 -3.23 -8.44 -17.55
CA ILE A 209 -1.98 -8.95 -16.96
C ILE A 209 -2.04 -10.48 -16.89
N ALA A 210 -3.12 -11.08 -16.38
CA ALA A 210 -3.24 -12.52 -16.21
C ALA A 210 -3.05 -13.31 -17.54
N ASP A 211 -3.45 -12.74 -18.68
CA ASP A 211 -3.26 -13.35 -20.00
C ASP A 211 -1.82 -13.22 -20.55
N ARG A 212 -0.95 -12.42 -19.92
CA ARG A 212 0.39 -12.09 -20.44
C ARG A 212 1.54 -12.59 -19.57
N VAL A 213 1.29 -12.87 -18.30
CA VAL A 213 2.32 -13.33 -17.36
C VAL A 213 2.18 -14.81 -17.07
N SER A 214 3.29 -15.45 -16.68
CA SER A 214 3.31 -16.87 -16.34
C SER A 214 2.99 -17.15 -14.86
N VAL A 215 3.16 -16.15 -13.99
CA VAL A 215 2.94 -16.25 -12.55
C VAL A 215 1.52 -15.85 -12.16
N PRO A 216 0.98 -16.38 -11.04
CA PRO A 216 -0.36 -16.03 -10.59
C PRO A 216 -0.53 -14.55 -10.23
N VAL A 217 -1.72 -14.01 -10.50
CA VAL A 217 -2.07 -12.59 -10.30
C VAL A 217 -2.98 -12.40 -9.10
N ILE A 218 -2.75 -11.35 -8.34
CA ILE A 218 -3.56 -10.87 -7.23
C ILE A 218 -4.22 -9.55 -7.68
N ALA A 219 -5.54 -9.42 -7.54
CA ALA A 219 -6.24 -8.19 -7.92
C ALA A 219 -6.27 -7.18 -6.76
N ALA A 220 -6.03 -5.90 -7.03
CA ALA A 220 -6.18 -4.82 -6.06
C ALA A 220 -6.85 -3.59 -6.69
N GLY A 221 -7.61 -2.84 -5.88
CA GLY A 221 -8.31 -1.62 -6.30
C GLY A 221 -9.81 -1.81 -6.44
N GLY A 222 -10.59 -0.96 -5.76
CA GLY A 222 -12.05 -1.00 -5.81
C GLY A 222 -12.73 -2.21 -5.17
N ILE A 223 -11.98 -3.06 -4.46
CA ILE A 223 -12.48 -4.28 -3.82
C ILE A 223 -12.70 -4.03 -2.34
N SER A 224 -13.94 -4.14 -1.84
CA SER A 224 -14.30 -3.86 -0.44
C SER A 224 -15.12 -4.97 0.22
N ASP A 225 -15.67 -5.91 -0.54
CA ASP A 225 -16.51 -7.01 -0.04
C ASP A 225 -16.37 -8.29 -0.90
N ALA A 226 -17.07 -9.36 -0.51
CA ALA A 226 -17.03 -10.66 -1.19
C ALA A 226 -17.49 -10.61 -2.66
N ARG A 227 -18.34 -9.65 -3.07
CA ARG A 227 -18.74 -9.48 -4.48
C ARG A 227 -17.54 -9.08 -5.33
N GLY A 228 -16.76 -8.12 -4.83
CA GLY A 228 -15.55 -7.67 -5.49
C GLY A 228 -14.46 -8.75 -5.53
N VAL A 229 -14.29 -9.52 -4.44
CA VAL A 229 -13.37 -10.67 -4.42
C VAL A 229 -13.76 -11.70 -5.48
N MET A 230 -15.03 -12.11 -5.52
CA MET A 230 -15.52 -13.07 -6.54
C MET A 230 -15.35 -12.55 -7.96
N ALA A 231 -15.63 -11.27 -8.21
CA ALA A 231 -15.39 -10.65 -9.51
C ALA A 231 -13.91 -10.73 -9.92
N ALA A 232 -12.99 -10.42 -9.00
CA ALA A 232 -11.56 -10.51 -9.24
C ALA A 232 -11.11 -11.94 -9.60
N LEU A 233 -11.63 -12.94 -8.88
CA LEU A 233 -11.35 -14.36 -9.17
C LEU A 233 -11.86 -14.76 -10.56
N HIS A 234 -13.06 -14.30 -10.97
CA HIS A 234 -13.60 -14.56 -12.31
C HIS A 234 -12.82 -13.86 -13.43
N LEU A 235 -12.13 -12.77 -13.11
CA LEU A 235 -11.24 -12.07 -14.05
C LEU A 235 -9.86 -12.74 -14.22
N GLY A 236 -9.60 -13.85 -13.51
CA GLY A 236 -8.35 -14.59 -13.60
C GLY A 236 -7.36 -14.33 -12.46
N ALA A 237 -7.69 -13.50 -11.48
CA ALA A 237 -6.89 -13.39 -10.26
C ALA A 237 -7.03 -14.65 -9.39
N GLY A 238 -5.99 -15.01 -8.65
CA GLY A 238 -6.04 -16.10 -7.66
C GLY A 238 -6.33 -15.64 -6.24
N ALA A 239 -6.28 -14.32 -5.99
CA ALA A 239 -6.63 -13.69 -4.72
C ALA A 239 -6.97 -12.22 -4.93
N ALA A 240 -7.55 -11.57 -3.92
CA ALA A 240 -7.82 -10.14 -3.88
C ALA A 240 -7.08 -9.47 -2.72
N GLN A 241 -6.45 -8.33 -3.01
CA GLN A 241 -5.83 -7.46 -2.00
C GLN A 241 -6.76 -6.28 -1.72
N LEU A 242 -7.22 -6.18 -0.46
CA LEU A 242 -8.11 -5.14 0.02
C LEU A 242 -7.31 -4.10 0.82
N GLY A 243 -7.53 -2.81 0.51
CA GLY A 243 -6.91 -1.69 1.23
C GLY A 243 -7.89 -1.05 2.21
N SER A 244 -8.73 -0.11 1.74
CA SER A 244 -9.57 0.74 2.58
C SER A 244 -10.46 -0.02 3.58
N ALA A 245 -10.88 -1.25 3.25
CA ALA A 245 -11.65 -2.09 4.15
C ALA A 245 -10.85 -2.42 5.44
N PHE A 246 -9.56 -2.73 5.31
CA PHE A 246 -8.69 -2.99 6.47
C PHE A 246 -8.21 -1.69 7.16
N LEU A 247 -8.10 -0.57 6.43
CA LEU A 247 -7.85 0.74 7.07
C LEU A 247 -8.94 1.11 8.07
N ALA A 248 -10.18 0.74 7.80
CA ALA A 248 -11.32 1.02 8.67
C ALA A 248 -11.35 0.15 9.94
N CYS A 249 -10.56 -0.91 10.02
CA CYS A 249 -10.52 -1.79 11.17
C CYS A 249 -9.78 -1.15 12.36
N SER A 250 -10.23 -1.46 13.57
CA SER A 250 -9.67 -0.94 14.84
C SER A 250 -8.23 -1.37 15.08
N GLU A 251 -7.83 -2.50 14.51
CA GLU A 251 -6.48 -3.05 14.59
C GLU A 251 -5.47 -2.28 13.74
N SER A 252 -5.93 -1.42 12.79
CA SER A 252 -5.04 -0.55 12.02
C SER A 252 -4.60 0.67 12.84
N GLY A 253 -3.42 1.21 12.52
CA GLY A 253 -2.92 2.48 13.06
C GLY A 253 -3.62 3.73 12.48
N THR A 254 -4.75 3.56 11.81
CA THR A 254 -5.54 4.68 11.30
C THR A 254 -6.12 5.47 12.47
N ASN A 255 -5.96 6.80 12.45
CA ASN A 255 -6.55 7.66 13.49
C ASN A 255 -8.08 7.64 13.45
N ASP A 256 -8.71 8.02 14.57
CA ASP A 256 -10.15 7.88 14.75
C ASP A 256 -10.96 8.71 13.75
N GLN A 257 -10.52 9.93 13.42
CA GLN A 257 -11.23 10.78 12.44
C GLN A 257 -11.24 10.15 11.06
N HIS A 258 -10.09 9.63 10.61
CA HIS A 258 -9.99 8.94 9.32
C HIS A 258 -10.85 7.66 9.33
N ARG A 259 -10.81 6.87 10.42
CA ARG A 259 -11.62 5.66 10.57
C ARG A 259 -13.12 5.96 10.57
N GLN A 260 -13.55 6.97 11.31
CA GLN A 260 -14.95 7.43 11.33
C GLN A 260 -15.42 7.84 9.95
N LEU A 261 -14.60 8.60 9.21
CA LEU A 261 -14.94 9.00 7.85
C LEU A 261 -15.04 7.79 6.91
N LEU A 262 -14.12 6.81 7.01
CA LEU A 262 -14.18 5.58 6.22
C LEU A 262 -15.48 4.79 6.48
N LEU A 263 -15.98 4.78 7.72
CA LEU A 263 -17.17 4.04 8.11
C LEU A 263 -18.47 4.86 8.01
N SER A 264 -18.40 6.15 7.69
CA SER A 264 -19.59 7.02 7.59
C SER A 264 -20.51 6.69 6.41
N GLY A 265 -19.97 6.05 5.36
CA GLY A 265 -20.67 5.86 4.10
C GLY A 265 -20.72 7.11 3.22
N GLU A 266 -20.08 8.21 3.63
CA GLU A 266 -20.14 9.52 2.95
C GLU A 266 -19.03 9.76 1.93
N ILE A 267 -18.04 8.85 1.83
CA ILE A 267 -16.96 8.97 0.84
C ILE A 267 -17.45 8.48 -0.52
N HIS A 268 -18.12 9.36 -1.25
CA HIS A 268 -18.61 9.08 -2.60
C HIS A 268 -17.54 9.41 -3.66
N ASP A 269 -16.72 10.45 -3.40
CA ASP A 269 -15.71 10.93 -4.33
C ASP A 269 -14.32 10.88 -3.72
N THR A 270 -13.37 10.36 -4.51
CA THR A 270 -11.95 10.38 -4.18
C THR A 270 -11.16 10.97 -5.34
N VAL A 271 -10.07 11.66 -5.04
CA VAL A 271 -9.24 12.33 -6.05
C VAL A 271 -7.83 11.75 -6.09
N LEU A 272 -7.20 11.82 -7.25
CA LEU A 272 -5.77 11.57 -7.41
C LEU A 272 -5.03 12.89 -7.20
N THR A 273 -4.03 12.90 -6.34
CA THR A 273 -3.26 14.10 -6.01
C THR A 273 -1.79 13.78 -5.71
N ARG A 274 -0.91 14.75 -5.93
CA ARG A 274 0.49 14.70 -5.50
C ARG A 274 0.74 15.46 -4.20
N THR A 275 -0.27 16.13 -3.67
CA THR A 275 -0.12 17.04 -2.52
C THR A 275 0.29 16.34 -1.24
N TYR A 276 -0.01 15.05 -1.09
CA TYR A 276 0.31 14.30 0.14
C TYR A 276 1.79 13.96 0.27
N THR A 277 2.43 13.57 -0.82
CA THR A 277 3.80 13.05 -0.75
C THR A 277 4.72 13.44 -1.90
N GLY A 278 4.21 14.14 -2.90
CA GLY A 278 4.92 14.35 -4.18
C GLY A 278 4.68 13.23 -5.20
N ARG A 279 4.30 12.02 -4.77
CA ARG A 279 3.85 10.92 -5.63
C ARG A 279 2.34 10.96 -5.80
N LEU A 280 1.85 10.54 -6.98
CA LEU A 280 0.40 10.46 -7.24
C LEU A 280 -0.26 9.44 -6.32
N ALA A 281 -1.29 9.86 -5.58
CA ALA A 281 -2.00 9.01 -4.63
C ALA A 281 -3.50 9.33 -4.64
N ARG A 282 -4.34 8.34 -4.34
CA ARG A 282 -5.79 8.53 -4.20
C ARG A 282 -6.19 8.71 -2.74
N GLY A 283 -6.96 9.75 -2.50
CA GLY A 283 -7.52 10.04 -1.18
C GLY A 283 -8.79 10.87 -1.24
N VAL A 284 -9.31 11.23 -0.08
CA VAL A 284 -10.47 12.13 0.08
C VAL A 284 -10.02 13.57 -0.10
N ARG A 285 -10.78 14.33 -0.89
CA ARG A 285 -10.54 15.75 -1.11
C ARG A 285 -10.68 16.54 0.18
N ASN A 286 -9.74 17.44 0.45
CA ASN A 286 -9.75 18.31 1.63
C ASN A 286 -9.04 19.65 1.34
N LYS A 287 -9.01 20.54 2.33
CA LYS A 287 -8.43 21.88 2.20
C LYS A 287 -6.97 21.85 1.73
N LEU A 288 -6.15 20.89 2.23
CA LEU A 288 -4.76 20.75 1.78
C LEU A 288 -4.65 20.52 0.27
N ILE A 289 -5.50 19.63 -0.27
CA ILE A 289 -5.54 19.34 -1.70
C ILE A 289 -5.97 20.59 -2.47
N ASP A 290 -7.07 21.24 -2.07
CA ASP A 290 -7.62 22.40 -2.78
C ASP A 290 -6.63 23.56 -2.89
N GLU A 291 -5.90 23.82 -1.81
CA GLU A 291 -4.92 24.91 -1.77
C GLU A 291 -3.61 24.57 -2.51
N MET A 292 -3.15 23.31 -2.40
CA MET A 292 -1.87 22.92 -3.01
C MET A 292 -1.98 22.53 -4.49
N GLU A 293 -3.13 22.06 -4.98
CA GLU A 293 -3.30 21.75 -6.40
C GLU A 293 -3.08 22.98 -7.29
N ALA A 294 -3.46 24.17 -6.83
CA ALA A 294 -3.21 25.42 -7.53
C ALA A 294 -1.69 25.73 -7.69
N ARG A 295 -0.86 25.12 -6.87
CA ARG A 295 0.59 25.30 -6.79
C ARG A 295 1.38 24.04 -7.06
N ILE A 296 0.78 23.03 -7.69
CA ILE A 296 1.37 21.69 -7.85
C ILE A 296 2.77 21.70 -8.50
N ALA A 297 3.01 22.65 -9.41
CA ALA A 297 4.31 22.80 -10.08
C ALA A 297 5.42 23.35 -9.16
N GLU A 298 5.07 23.95 -8.03
CA GLU A 298 6.02 24.48 -7.05
C GLU A 298 6.38 23.46 -5.97
N LEU A 299 5.59 22.39 -5.83
CA LEU A 299 5.77 21.39 -4.78
C LEU A 299 7.00 20.54 -5.06
N PRO A 300 7.77 20.21 -4.02
CA PRO A 300 8.93 19.34 -4.17
C PRO A 300 8.49 17.90 -4.47
N PRO A 301 9.35 17.09 -5.10
CA PRO A 301 9.06 15.67 -5.31
C PRO A 301 9.08 14.89 -3.99
N PHE A 302 8.64 13.63 -4.06
CA PHE A 302 8.91 12.65 -3.01
C PHE A 302 10.45 12.46 -2.86
N PRO A 303 10.98 12.33 -1.64
CA PRO A 303 10.31 12.26 -0.34
C PRO A 303 10.18 13.61 0.38
N VAL A 304 10.70 14.70 -0.18
CA VAL A 304 10.71 16.03 0.46
C VAL A 304 9.29 16.52 0.78
N GLN A 305 8.37 16.40 -0.19
CA GLN A 305 6.95 16.72 0.04
C GLN A 305 6.38 15.92 1.21
N ALA A 306 6.64 14.61 1.24
CA ALA A 306 6.17 13.73 2.30
C ALA A 306 6.70 14.13 3.68
N PHE A 307 7.95 14.58 3.76
CA PHE A 307 8.56 15.05 5.00
C PHE A 307 7.78 16.22 5.61
N PHE A 308 7.52 17.27 4.84
CA PHE A 308 6.77 18.43 5.32
C PHE A 308 5.32 18.07 5.67
N VAL A 309 4.61 17.37 4.79
CA VAL A 309 3.22 16.99 5.02
C VAL A 309 3.05 16.02 6.19
N SER A 310 4.03 15.16 6.46
CA SER A 310 3.97 14.25 7.62
C SER A 310 3.94 15.00 8.96
N LYS A 311 4.65 16.12 9.09
CA LYS A 311 4.65 16.98 10.29
C LYS A 311 3.31 17.71 10.44
N ILE A 312 2.78 18.26 9.34
CA ILE A 312 1.44 18.87 9.29
C ILE A 312 0.39 17.85 9.73
N LYS A 313 0.43 16.63 9.17
CA LYS A 313 -0.47 15.54 9.53
C LYS A 313 -0.40 15.21 11.02
N ALA A 314 0.79 15.08 11.59
CA ALA A 314 0.96 14.80 13.02
C ALA A 314 0.34 15.89 13.90
N ALA A 315 0.55 17.18 13.56
CA ALA A 315 -0.05 18.31 14.27
C ALA A 315 -1.59 18.32 14.16
N CYS A 316 -2.13 18.05 12.97
CA CYS A 316 -3.56 17.94 12.75
C CYS A 316 -4.19 16.82 13.60
N ILE A 317 -3.59 15.64 13.60
CA ILE A 317 -4.08 14.50 14.40
C ILE A 317 -4.11 14.86 15.89
N ALA A 318 -3.05 15.49 16.41
CA ALA A 318 -2.98 15.94 17.80
C ALA A 318 -4.06 16.98 18.17
N GLN A 319 -4.56 17.73 17.19
CA GLN A 319 -5.59 18.78 17.35
C GLN A 319 -6.99 18.31 16.92
N ASN A 320 -7.20 17.03 16.60
CA ASN A 320 -8.45 16.48 16.07
C ASN A 320 -8.94 17.19 14.79
N ARG A 321 -8.03 17.57 13.90
CA ARG A 321 -8.31 18.24 12.63
C ARG A 321 -8.08 17.28 11.47
N THR A 322 -8.82 17.44 10.38
CA THR A 322 -8.72 16.58 9.16
C THR A 322 -8.36 17.36 7.90
N GLU A 323 -8.46 18.69 7.93
CA GLU A 323 -8.38 19.57 6.77
C GLU A 323 -7.04 19.49 6.05
N PHE A 324 -5.95 19.18 6.79
CA PHE A 324 -4.60 19.12 6.24
C PHE A 324 -3.97 17.71 6.37
N THR A 325 -4.78 16.68 6.67
CA THR A 325 -4.27 15.32 6.77
C THR A 325 -4.37 14.57 5.43
N SER A 326 -3.47 13.64 5.20
CA SER A 326 -3.61 12.67 4.11
C SER A 326 -4.64 11.61 4.50
N ILE A 327 -5.83 11.67 3.89
CA ILE A 327 -6.91 10.71 4.11
C ILE A 327 -6.98 9.79 2.90
N TYR A 328 -6.27 8.66 2.97
CA TYR A 328 -6.27 7.68 1.88
C TYR A 328 -7.57 6.88 1.87
N ALA A 329 -8.18 6.78 0.70
CA ALA A 329 -9.40 6.01 0.47
C ALA A 329 -9.51 5.60 -0.99
N GLY A 330 -9.93 4.37 -1.27
CA GLY A 330 -10.23 3.89 -2.62
C GLY A 330 -11.66 4.26 -3.04
N GLN A 331 -11.99 4.05 -4.31
CA GLN A 331 -13.30 4.42 -4.86
C GLN A 331 -14.47 3.60 -4.29
N ALA A 332 -14.20 2.42 -3.69
CA ALA A 332 -15.23 1.60 -3.05
C ALA A 332 -15.47 1.94 -1.57
N SER A 333 -14.93 3.05 -1.05
CA SER A 333 -14.95 3.36 0.38
C SER A 333 -16.36 3.65 0.93
N ALA A 334 -17.31 4.10 0.12
CA ALA A 334 -18.71 4.26 0.54
C ALA A 334 -19.40 2.94 0.96
N ASN A 335 -18.80 1.78 0.61
CA ASN A 335 -19.36 0.45 0.94
C ASN A 335 -18.79 -0.15 2.23
N LEU A 336 -17.90 0.54 2.93
CA LEU A 336 -17.25 0.00 4.13
C LEU A 336 -18.24 -0.05 5.31
N LYS A 337 -18.23 -1.17 6.04
CA LYS A 337 -19.20 -1.44 7.12
C LYS A 337 -18.58 -2.08 8.36
N HIS A 338 -17.35 -2.58 8.26
CA HIS A 338 -16.72 -3.39 9.29
C HIS A 338 -15.62 -2.62 9.98
N GLY A 339 -15.74 -2.44 11.28
CA GLY A 339 -14.79 -1.71 12.12
C GLY A 339 -13.75 -2.61 12.81
N SER A 340 -13.71 -3.91 12.51
CA SER A 340 -12.69 -4.84 13.01
C SER A 340 -12.33 -5.89 11.96
N VAL A 341 -11.12 -6.43 12.03
CA VAL A 341 -10.65 -7.54 11.18
C VAL A 341 -11.56 -8.75 11.33
N SER A 342 -11.97 -9.05 12.57
CA SER A 342 -12.88 -10.18 12.82
C SER A 342 -14.17 -10.05 12.02
N SER A 343 -14.87 -8.92 12.16
CA SER A 343 -16.14 -8.67 11.46
C SER A 343 -15.97 -8.68 9.94
N LEU A 344 -14.89 -8.08 9.44
CA LEU A 344 -14.61 -8.02 8.00
C LEU A 344 -14.32 -9.41 7.42
N MET A 345 -13.43 -10.18 8.04
CA MET A 345 -13.04 -11.51 7.56
C MET A 345 -14.21 -12.50 7.63
N ASP A 346 -15.03 -12.45 8.69
CA ASP A 346 -16.24 -13.27 8.80
C ASP A 346 -17.25 -12.96 7.67
N ALA A 347 -17.45 -11.68 7.37
CA ALA A 347 -18.32 -11.24 6.27
C ALA A 347 -17.77 -11.63 4.90
N LEU A 348 -16.46 -11.55 4.70
CA LEU A 348 -15.81 -11.96 3.44
C LEU A 348 -15.92 -13.48 3.27
N SER A 349 -15.59 -14.29 4.29
CA SER A 349 -15.68 -15.75 4.24
C SER A 349 -17.11 -16.20 3.95
N SER A 350 -18.08 -15.77 4.76
CA SER A 350 -19.48 -16.12 4.56
C SER A 350 -20.03 -15.66 3.21
N GLY A 351 -19.59 -14.49 2.75
CA GLY A 351 -19.98 -13.96 1.44
C GLY A 351 -19.38 -14.75 0.27
N LEU A 352 -18.19 -15.29 0.40
CA LEU A 352 -17.56 -16.18 -0.58
C LEU A 352 -18.27 -17.53 -0.63
N ASP A 353 -18.55 -18.15 0.53
CA ASP A 353 -19.29 -19.43 0.65
C ASP A 353 -20.66 -19.33 -0.01
N ALA A 354 -21.42 -18.26 0.28
CA ALA A 354 -22.74 -18.00 -0.28
C ALA A 354 -22.74 -17.85 -1.82
N ARG A 355 -21.57 -17.59 -2.42
CA ARG A 355 -21.36 -17.46 -3.87
C ARG A 355 -20.70 -18.69 -4.49
N GLY A 356 -20.60 -19.79 -3.72
CA GLY A 356 -20.09 -21.06 -4.21
C GLY A 356 -18.59 -21.15 -4.33
N PHE A 357 -17.83 -20.21 -3.70
CA PHE A 357 -16.39 -20.38 -3.54
C PHE A 357 -16.17 -21.60 -2.62
N LYS A 358 -15.43 -22.59 -3.10
CA LYS A 358 -15.01 -23.72 -2.29
C LYS A 358 -13.51 -23.62 -2.09
N LEU A 359 -13.09 -23.63 -0.83
CA LEU A 359 -11.70 -23.84 -0.48
C LEU A 359 -11.22 -25.13 -1.13
N ALA A 360 -10.05 -25.11 -1.75
CA ALA A 360 -9.39 -26.33 -2.16
C ALA A 360 -9.07 -27.12 -0.89
N ALA A 361 -9.61 -28.35 -0.80
CA ALA A 361 -9.37 -29.26 0.31
C ALA A 361 -7.91 -29.72 0.35
#